data_d90181183d748ff3b179f7ac0c211f90
#
_entry.id   d90181183d748ff3b179f7ac0c211f90
#
_cell.length_a   1.000
_cell.length_b   1.000
_cell.length_c   1.000
_cell.angle_alpha   90.00
_cell.angle_beta   90.00
_cell.angle_gamma   90.00
#
_symmetry.space_group_name_H-M   'P 1'
#
loop_
_entity.id
_entity.type
_entity.pdbx_description
1 polymer ?
#
loop_
_entity_poly.entity_id
_entity_poly.type
_entity_poly.pdbx_seq_one_letter_code
_entity_poly.pdbx_strand_id
1 'polypeptide(L)'
;MTPPTTTPYNPLPAEKDVEVATFYMRKGDPDAAIPRLEDAIQLKPDYAKPRAMLAQIYEKKGEKDNALKYYREYLKVYPHAPDAKKIQEKIAKLSN
;
A
#
# COMPACT_ATOMS: atom_id res chain seq x y z
N MET A 1 16.58 18.71 -6.53
CA MET A 1 17.03 17.35 -6.91
C MET A 1 15.89 16.58 -7.53
N THR A 2 16.14 15.96 -8.65
CA THR A 2 15.11 15.21 -9.36
C THR A 2 14.84 13.88 -8.64
N PRO A 3 13.58 13.56 -8.36
CA PRO A 3 13.28 12.26 -7.77
C PRO A 3 13.68 11.13 -8.71
N PRO A 4 14.16 10.02 -8.17
CA PRO A 4 14.55 8.88 -9.01
C PRO A 4 13.37 8.18 -9.69
N THR A 5 12.15 8.57 -9.36
CA THR A 5 10.94 7.90 -9.84
C THR A 5 10.65 8.09 -11.32
N THR A 6 11.39 8.97 -11.99
CA THR A 6 11.18 9.20 -13.41
C THR A 6 11.82 8.13 -14.29
N THR A 7 12.62 7.26 -13.72
CA THR A 7 13.29 6.19 -14.46
C THR A 7 12.50 4.91 -14.40
N PRO A 8 12.58 4.05 -15.44
CA PRO A 8 11.95 2.72 -15.38
C PRO A 8 12.56 1.85 -14.27
N TYR A 9 13.79 2.15 -13.89
CA TYR A 9 14.48 1.42 -12.83
C TYR A 9 14.41 2.22 -11.55
N ASN A 10 13.86 1.61 -10.51
CA ASN A 10 13.81 2.21 -9.17
C ASN A 10 14.99 1.68 -8.36
N PRO A 11 16.00 2.50 -8.05
CA PRO A 11 17.16 2.03 -7.30
C PRO A 11 16.92 1.83 -5.82
N LEU A 12 15.77 2.25 -5.30
CA LEU A 12 15.49 2.15 -3.88
C LEU A 12 15.02 0.75 -3.51
N PRO A 13 15.47 0.17 -2.39
CA PRO A 13 14.86 -1.07 -1.90
C PRO A 13 13.41 -0.84 -1.47
N ALA A 14 12.62 -1.92 -1.47
CA ALA A 14 11.20 -1.84 -1.18
C ALA A 14 10.92 -1.15 0.15
N GLU A 15 11.71 -1.45 1.18
CA GLU A 15 11.55 -0.85 2.51
C GLU A 15 11.76 0.66 2.47
N LYS A 16 12.66 1.12 1.63
CA LYS A 16 12.92 2.54 1.48
C LYS A 16 11.75 3.24 0.78
N ASP A 17 11.16 2.60 -0.21
CA ASP A 17 9.95 3.12 -0.84
C ASP A 17 8.83 3.29 0.17
N VAL A 18 8.69 2.34 1.11
CA VAL A 18 7.68 2.44 2.17
C VAL A 18 7.98 3.62 3.09
N GLU A 19 9.25 3.87 3.42
CA GLU A 19 9.63 5.05 4.21
C GLU A 19 9.24 6.35 3.52
N VAL A 20 9.53 6.43 2.22
CA VAL A 20 9.20 7.63 1.43
C VAL A 20 7.68 7.81 1.36
N ALA A 21 6.95 6.72 1.16
CA ALA A 21 5.50 6.76 1.15
C ALA A 21 4.94 7.26 2.48
N THR A 22 5.49 6.76 3.58
CA THR A 22 5.08 7.17 4.92
C THR A 22 5.29 8.68 5.12
N PHE A 23 6.42 9.19 4.63
CA PHE A 23 6.69 10.62 4.67
C PHE A 23 5.58 11.42 3.98
N TYR A 24 5.21 11.01 2.77
CA TYR A 24 4.16 11.73 2.02
C TYR A 24 2.79 11.61 2.70
N MET A 25 2.49 10.47 3.29
CA MET A 25 1.24 10.30 4.02
C MET A 25 1.17 11.24 5.22
N ARG A 26 2.27 11.39 5.94
CA ARG A 26 2.34 12.32 7.08
C ARG A 26 2.19 13.77 6.65
N LYS A 27 2.64 14.09 5.45
CA LYS A 27 2.51 15.44 4.90
C LYS A 27 1.11 15.72 4.36
N GLY A 28 0.24 14.73 4.39
CA GLY A 28 -1.10 14.89 3.85
C GLY A 28 -1.17 14.78 2.34
N ASP A 29 -0.19 14.11 1.74
CA ASP A 29 -0.12 13.92 0.29
C ASP A 29 -0.13 12.42 -0.04
N PRO A 30 -1.26 11.73 0.16
CA PRO A 30 -1.33 10.29 -0.11
C PRO A 30 -1.16 9.96 -1.58
N ASP A 31 -1.53 10.86 -2.48
CA ASP A 31 -1.36 10.58 -3.91
C ASP A 31 0.11 10.43 -4.28
N ALA A 32 1.01 11.15 -3.63
CA ALA A 32 2.44 10.99 -3.85
C ALA A 32 2.96 9.68 -3.26
N ALA A 33 2.29 9.14 -2.25
CA ALA A 33 2.68 7.87 -1.64
C ALA A 33 2.34 6.67 -2.52
N ILE A 34 1.27 6.75 -3.31
CA ILE A 34 0.78 5.61 -4.09
C ILE A 34 1.83 5.01 -5.01
N PRO A 35 2.50 5.79 -5.89
CA PRO A 35 3.49 5.20 -6.78
C PRO A 35 4.67 4.57 -6.04
N ARG A 36 5.03 5.13 -4.89
CA ARG A 36 6.11 4.55 -4.09
C ARG A 36 5.73 3.17 -3.54
N LEU A 37 4.49 3.04 -3.10
CA LEU A 37 3.99 1.76 -2.59
C LEU A 37 3.85 0.74 -3.71
N GLU A 38 3.44 1.16 -4.89
CA GLU A 38 3.38 0.28 -6.06
C GLU A 38 4.76 -0.21 -6.46
N ASP A 39 5.76 0.67 -6.42
CA ASP A 39 7.15 0.27 -6.69
C ASP A 39 7.63 -0.76 -5.67
N ALA A 40 7.29 -0.58 -4.40
CA ALA A 40 7.68 -1.52 -3.35
C ALA A 40 7.09 -2.91 -3.61
N ILE A 41 5.85 -2.98 -4.07
CA ILE A 41 5.21 -4.25 -4.38
C ILE A 41 5.91 -4.93 -5.57
N GLN A 42 6.30 -4.18 -6.58
CA GLN A 42 7.00 -4.75 -7.73
C GLN A 42 8.36 -5.30 -7.33
N LEU A 43 9.08 -4.59 -6.46
CA LEU A 43 10.39 -5.02 -6.03
C LEU A 43 10.35 -6.21 -5.08
N LYS A 44 9.31 -6.28 -4.26
CA LYS A 44 9.21 -7.32 -3.23
C LYS A 44 7.75 -7.74 -3.09
N PRO A 45 7.28 -8.63 -3.98
CA PRO A 45 5.85 -8.99 -4.03
C PRO A 45 5.30 -9.63 -2.77
N ASP A 46 6.15 -10.26 -1.95
CA ASP A 46 5.72 -10.87 -0.70
C ASP A 46 5.76 -9.90 0.50
N TYR A 47 6.13 -8.66 0.27
CA TYR A 47 6.17 -7.65 1.31
C TYR A 47 4.75 -7.13 1.52
N ALA A 48 4.15 -7.51 2.64
CA ALA A 48 2.72 -7.26 2.85
C ALA A 48 2.40 -5.79 3.14
N LYS A 49 3.28 -5.09 3.85
CA LYS A 49 3.01 -3.74 4.35
C LYS A 49 2.55 -2.73 3.29
N PRO A 50 3.17 -2.67 2.09
CA PRO A 50 2.71 -1.71 1.08
C PRO A 50 1.26 -1.91 0.68
N ARG A 51 0.79 -3.16 0.64
CA ARG A 51 -0.61 -3.42 0.28
C ARG A 51 -1.58 -2.91 1.34
N ALA A 52 -1.24 -3.10 2.62
CA ALA A 52 -2.06 -2.55 3.70
C ALA A 52 -2.14 -1.03 3.63
N MET A 53 -1.01 -0.40 3.33
CA MET A 53 -0.95 1.07 3.23
C MET A 53 -1.78 1.58 2.05
N LEU A 54 -1.67 0.92 0.89
CA LEU A 54 -2.49 1.29 -0.27
C LEU A 54 -3.98 1.13 0.03
N ALA A 55 -4.35 0.03 0.69
CA ALA A 55 -5.76 -0.19 1.05
C ALA A 55 -6.27 0.95 1.93
N GLN A 56 -5.49 1.38 2.92
CA GLN A 56 -5.87 2.48 3.80
C GLN A 56 -6.01 3.80 3.03
N ILE A 57 -5.10 4.07 2.12
CA ILE A 57 -5.15 5.28 1.30
C ILE A 57 -6.44 5.30 0.47
N TYR A 58 -6.72 4.21 -0.22
CA TYR A 58 -7.92 4.14 -1.07
C TYR A 58 -9.20 4.17 -0.25
N GLU A 59 -9.19 3.55 0.93
CA GLU A 59 -10.35 3.61 1.82
C GLU A 59 -10.65 5.06 2.21
N LYS A 60 -9.64 5.81 2.60
CA LYS A 60 -9.80 7.23 2.96
C LYS A 60 -10.25 8.08 1.79
N LYS A 61 -9.84 7.73 0.57
CA LYS A 61 -10.26 8.43 -0.63
C LYS A 61 -11.68 8.05 -1.07
N GLY A 62 -12.30 7.07 -0.41
CA GLY A 62 -13.61 6.60 -0.78
C GLY A 62 -13.62 5.68 -1.99
N GLU A 63 -12.47 5.17 -2.40
CA GLU A 63 -12.35 4.26 -3.54
C GLU A 63 -12.42 2.82 -3.05
N LYS A 64 -13.65 2.37 -2.82
CA LYS A 64 -13.91 1.07 -2.19
C LYS A 64 -13.32 -0.10 -2.96
N ASP A 65 -13.44 -0.10 -4.29
CA ASP A 65 -12.97 -1.23 -5.08
C ASP A 65 -11.47 -1.40 -4.96
N ASN A 66 -10.73 -0.29 -5.00
CA ASN A 66 -9.28 -0.34 -4.83
C ASN A 66 -8.90 -0.74 -3.41
N ALA A 67 -9.61 -0.23 -2.42
CA ALA A 67 -9.35 -0.61 -1.03
C ALA A 67 -9.56 -2.10 -0.83
N LEU A 68 -10.66 -2.65 -1.34
CA LEU A 68 -10.95 -4.08 -1.24
C LEU A 68 -9.88 -4.92 -1.92
N LYS A 69 -9.46 -4.50 -3.12
CA LYS A 69 -8.41 -5.19 -3.85
C LYS A 69 -7.16 -5.35 -2.99
N TYR A 70 -6.70 -4.27 -2.38
CA TYR A 70 -5.44 -4.30 -1.64
C TYR A 70 -5.58 -4.96 -0.26
N TYR A 71 -6.73 -4.85 0.40
CA TYR A 71 -6.95 -5.60 1.63
C TYR A 71 -6.95 -7.10 1.37
N ARG A 72 -7.58 -7.54 0.28
CA ARG A 72 -7.57 -8.96 -0.09
C ARG A 72 -6.18 -9.45 -0.45
N GLU A 73 -5.42 -8.63 -1.19
CA GLU A 73 -4.04 -8.97 -1.53
C GLU A 73 -3.16 -9.06 -0.29
N TYR A 74 -3.38 -8.16 0.67
CA TYR A 74 -2.65 -8.20 1.93
C TYR A 74 -2.83 -9.54 2.63
N LEU A 75 -4.07 -10.00 2.77
CA LEU A 75 -4.34 -11.27 3.42
C LEU A 75 -3.84 -12.46 2.61
N LYS A 76 -3.80 -12.34 1.30
CA LYS A 76 -3.26 -13.39 0.46
C LYS A 76 -1.75 -13.55 0.67
N VAL A 77 -1.05 -12.44 0.82
CA VAL A 77 0.40 -12.45 1.04
C VAL A 77 0.73 -12.78 2.50
N TYR A 78 -0.13 -12.39 3.42
CA TYR A 78 0.12 -12.54 4.86
C TYR A 78 -1.14 -13.08 5.54
N PRO A 79 -1.49 -14.36 5.29
CA PRO A 79 -2.76 -14.91 5.78
C PRO A 79 -2.88 -14.99 7.29
N HIS A 80 -1.75 -15.08 8.00
CA HIS A 80 -1.74 -15.16 9.46
C HIS A 80 -1.26 -13.86 10.10
N ALA A 81 -1.53 -12.73 9.43
CA ALA A 81 -1.15 -11.42 9.98
C ALA A 81 -1.81 -11.22 11.34
N PRO A 82 -1.11 -10.53 12.27
CA PRO A 82 -1.70 -10.26 13.59
C PRO A 82 -3.02 -9.51 13.53
N ASP A 83 -3.23 -8.71 12.49
CA ASP A 83 -4.46 -7.94 12.28
C ASP A 83 -5.39 -8.56 11.25
N ALA A 84 -5.20 -9.83 10.90
CA ALA A 84 -5.98 -10.48 9.84
C ALA A 84 -7.48 -10.41 10.10
N LYS A 85 -7.91 -10.64 11.34
CA LYS A 85 -9.33 -10.60 11.68
C LYS A 85 -9.90 -9.21 11.46
N LYS A 86 -9.17 -8.19 11.87
CA LYS A 86 -9.57 -6.80 11.69
C LYS A 86 -9.70 -6.45 10.21
N ILE A 87 -8.76 -6.92 9.40
CA ILE A 87 -8.79 -6.70 7.95
C ILE A 87 -9.99 -7.42 7.33
N GLN A 88 -10.30 -8.65 7.77
CA GLN A 88 -11.48 -9.37 7.29
C GLN A 88 -12.75 -8.60 7.60
N GLU A 89 -12.83 -7.98 8.77
CA GLU A 89 -13.99 -7.15 9.14
C GLU A 89 -14.11 -5.93 8.23
N LYS A 90 -13.00 -5.29 7.92
CA LYS A 90 -13.00 -4.16 6.98
C LYS A 90 -13.47 -4.59 5.59
N ILE A 91 -13.00 -5.74 5.12
CA ILE A 91 -13.42 -6.27 3.82
C ILE A 91 -14.94 -6.50 3.82
N ALA A 92 -15.48 -7.09 4.88
CA ALA A 92 -16.92 -7.33 4.98
C ALA A 92 -17.71 -6.04 4.93
N LYS A 93 -17.27 -5.01 5.66
CA LYS A 93 -17.93 -3.70 5.67
C LYS A 93 -17.89 -3.04 4.29
N LEU A 94 -16.73 -3.06 3.65
CA LEU A 94 -16.57 -2.40 2.35
C LEU A 94 -17.29 -3.14 1.24
N SER A 95 -17.54 -4.44 1.41
CA SER A 95 -18.22 -5.27 0.41
C SER A 95 -19.74 -5.10 0.43
N ASN A 96 -20.30 -4.49 1.47
CA ASN A 96 -21.75 -4.28 1.59
C ASN A 96 -22.23 -3.09 0.79
#